data_8c3dc008d6e067ff6ab44d5c400b6201
#
_entry.id   8c3dc008d6e067ff6ab44d5c400b6201
#
_cell.length_a   1.000
_cell.length_b   1.000
_cell.length_c   1.000
_cell.angle_alpha   90.00
_cell.angle_beta   90.00
_cell.angle_gamma   90.00
#
_symmetry.space_group_name_H-M   'P 1'
#
loop_
_entity.id
_entity.type
_entity.pdbx_description
1 polymer ?
#
loop_
_entity_poly.entity_id
_entity_poly.type
_entity_poly.pdbx_seq_one_letter_code
_entity_poly.pdbx_strand_id
1 'polypeptide(L)'
;MKAPSRHVEPLKGFTSLPGCHCVTASFHKICVFSGYAASEEMLLGLGAGVGFIYWHMKGQVPMLGGRGNNKNFHQDLSRRTGIVIKDHRTSSAKTAERELVTLLEAGQPVAIYADMPFLTYLGLPEEAHFGGHAVVVCGYDPAARQVLISDMSPRQTGCKDGILAPLGMDQLAKARGSKFKPFPPGNCWFTFDFSAAHPPAKQEVRDAISQCAHDMLDAPIQNLGVAGIRTAAARVKQWPVILDKKQLRMALFNIYIFSEIGGTGGGLFRFMYSRFLEEAAVVTGQSGYAGAARAMQGCAAGWRAVAAPLQGALDTKDPAALVPAVVDGLEELHKKEDSVWKELAAL
;
A
#
# COMPACT_ATOMS: atom_id res chain seq x y z
N MET A 1 -11.55 -12.11 42.63
CA MET A 1 -12.44 -12.07 41.43
C MET A 1 -11.70 -11.25 40.37
N LYS A 2 -11.28 -11.87 39.24
CA LYS A 2 -10.78 -11.11 38.07
C LYS A 2 -11.97 -10.33 37.51
N ALA A 3 -11.84 -9.01 37.42
CA ALA A 3 -12.83 -8.19 36.71
C ALA A 3 -13.03 -8.79 35.29
N PRO A 4 -14.27 -8.81 34.77
CA PRO A 4 -14.49 -9.25 33.40
C PRO A 4 -13.62 -8.41 32.49
N SER A 5 -12.88 -9.05 31.57
CA SER A 5 -12.11 -8.37 30.55
C SER A 5 -13.09 -7.53 29.71
N ARG A 6 -13.15 -6.23 29.98
CA ARG A 6 -13.90 -5.31 29.12
C ARG A 6 -13.23 -5.38 27.76
N HIS A 7 -13.96 -5.85 26.75
CA HIS A 7 -13.54 -5.75 25.36
C HIS A 7 -13.65 -4.28 24.95
N VAL A 8 -12.59 -3.73 24.39
CA VAL A 8 -12.65 -2.41 23.77
C VAL A 8 -13.54 -2.51 22.54
N GLU A 9 -14.56 -1.67 22.46
CA GLU A 9 -15.54 -1.66 21.37
C GLU A 9 -15.13 -0.65 20.28
N PRO A 10 -15.49 -0.91 19.02
CA PRO A 10 -15.30 0.07 17.97
C PRO A 10 -16.24 1.26 18.16
N LEU A 11 -15.89 2.41 17.60
CA LEU A 11 -16.78 3.56 17.46
C LEU A 11 -18.10 3.12 16.82
N LYS A 12 -19.19 3.67 17.32
CA LYS A 12 -20.54 3.31 16.84
C LYS A 12 -20.66 3.50 15.32
N GLY A 13 -20.98 2.44 14.60
CA GLY A 13 -21.10 2.43 13.15
C GLY A 13 -19.80 2.15 12.39
N PHE A 14 -18.66 2.00 13.07
CA PHE A 14 -17.42 1.63 12.41
C PHE A 14 -17.40 0.15 12.05
N THR A 15 -17.00 -0.16 10.81
CA THR A 15 -16.83 -1.52 10.29
C THR A 15 -15.42 -1.72 9.78
N SER A 16 -14.78 -2.83 10.17
CA SER A 16 -13.47 -3.22 9.63
C SER A 16 -13.64 -3.89 8.27
N LEU A 17 -13.57 -3.09 7.22
CA LEU A 17 -13.73 -3.57 5.83
C LEU A 17 -12.50 -4.35 5.36
N PRO A 18 -12.66 -5.25 4.37
CA PRO A 18 -11.55 -5.83 3.63
C PRO A 18 -10.69 -4.76 2.96
N GLY A 19 -9.47 -5.12 2.58
CA GLY A 19 -8.59 -4.20 1.86
C GLY A 19 -7.41 -4.90 1.20
N CYS A 20 -6.79 -4.20 0.26
CA CYS A 20 -5.67 -4.72 -0.52
C CYS A 20 -4.35 -4.02 -0.17
N HIS A 21 -4.39 -2.73 0.16
CA HIS A 21 -3.21 -1.92 0.49
C HIS A 21 -3.43 -1.13 1.79
N CYS A 22 -2.49 -1.18 2.71
CA CYS A 22 -2.67 -0.66 4.07
C CYS A 22 -3.13 0.80 4.12
N VAL A 23 -2.54 1.69 3.32
CA VAL A 23 -2.91 3.12 3.32
C VAL A 23 -4.30 3.33 2.71
N THR A 24 -4.56 2.80 1.51
CA THR A 24 -5.84 3.01 0.83
C THR A 24 -6.99 2.29 1.53
N ALA A 25 -6.74 1.09 2.09
CA ALA A 25 -7.71 0.39 2.93
C ALA A 25 -8.05 1.15 4.22
N SER A 26 -7.04 1.78 4.87
CA SER A 26 -7.26 2.62 6.04
C SER A 26 -8.11 3.85 5.69
N PHE A 27 -7.79 4.52 4.58
CA PHE A 27 -8.56 5.67 4.10
C PHE A 27 -9.98 5.27 3.68
N HIS A 28 -10.13 4.14 2.97
CA HIS A 28 -11.44 3.59 2.59
C HIS A 28 -12.34 3.34 3.80
N LYS A 29 -11.83 2.73 4.87
CA LYS A 29 -12.59 2.51 6.10
C LYS A 29 -13.10 3.81 6.72
N ILE A 30 -12.26 4.86 6.73
CA ILE A 30 -12.64 6.19 7.23
C ILE A 30 -13.64 6.86 6.30
N CYS A 31 -13.46 6.78 4.98
CA CYS A 31 -14.40 7.31 4.00
C CYS A 31 -15.79 6.68 4.17
N VAL A 32 -15.88 5.36 4.23
CA VAL A 32 -17.15 4.64 4.41
C VAL A 32 -17.80 4.99 5.75
N PHE A 33 -17.02 5.04 6.84
CA PHE A 33 -17.52 5.46 8.16
C PHE A 33 -18.10 6.87 8.14
N SER A 34 -17.53 7.77 7.35
CA SER A 34 -17.98 9.15 7.18
C SER A 34 -19.06 9.34 6.10
N GLY A 35 -19.57 8.25 5.51
CA GLY A 35 -20.62 8.30 4.49
C GLY A 35 -20.13 8.61 3.07
N TYR A 36 -18.81 8.63 2.82
CA TYR A 36 -18.27 8.83 1.48
C TYR A 36 -18.11 7.48 0.75
N ALA A 37 -18.94 7.28 -0.29
CA ALA A 37 -18.98 6.04 -1.06
C ALA A 37 -17.95 6.04 -2.20
N ALA A 38 -16.72 5.62 -1.91
CA ALA A 38 -15.71 5.33 -2.93
C ALA A 38 -15.04 3.99 -2.60
N SER A 39 -14.72 3.21 -3.63
CA SER A 39 -13.96 1.97 -3.46
C SER A 39 -12.49 2.27 -3.07
N GLU A 40 -11.81 1.27 -2.56
CA GLU A 40 -10.37 1.37 -2.29
C GLU A 40 -9.59 1.62 -3.59
N GLU A 41 -10.01 0.99 -4.69
CA GLU A 41 -9.45 1.13 -6.03
C GLU A 41 -9.61 2.55 -6.57
N MET A 42 -10.79 3.15 -6.39
CA MET A 42 -11.05 4.54 -6.75
C MET A 42 -10.13 5.48 -5.97
N LEU A 43 -9.96 5.29 -4.66
CA LEU A 43 -9.03 6.08 -3.85
C LEU A 43 -7.58 5.93 -4.30
N LEU A 44 -7.15 4.70 -4.65
CA LEU A 44 -5.82 4.45 -5.21
C LEU A 44 -5.61 5.20 -6.53
N GLY A 45 -6.59 5.09 -7.44
CA GLY A 45 -6.54 5.71 -8.76
C GLY A 45 -6.54 7.24 -8.70
N LEU A 46 -7.48 7.83 -7.94
CA LEU A 46 -7.57 9.29 -7.77
C LEU A 46 -6.32 9.90 -7.14
N GLY A 47 -5.61 9.17 -6.30
CA GLY A 47 -4.30 9.58 -5.77
C GLY A 47 -3.14 9.37 -6.74
N ALA A 48 -3.37 8.91 -7.98
CA ALA A 48 -2.33 8.47 -8.93
C ALA A 48 -1.33 7.50 -8.27
N GLY A 49 -1.85 6.53 -7.51
CA GLY A 49 -1.09 5.76 -6.54
C GLY A 49 -0.29 4.58 -7.11
N VAL A 50 -0.36 4.31 -8.42
CA VAL A 50 0.38 3.22 -9.05
C VAL A 50 1.64 3.74 -9.73
N GLY A 51 2.71 2.98 -9.61
CA GLY A 51 4.01 3.31 -10.17
C GLY A 51 4.88 2.08 -10.35
N PHE A 52 6.17 2.31 -10.51
CA PHE A 52 7.20 1.29 -10.42
C PHE A 52 8.50 1.92 -9.93
N ILE A 53 9.21 1.21 -9.06
CA ILE A 53 10.56 1.55 -8.61
C ILE A 53 11.43 0.31 -8.49
N TYR A 54 12.64 0.37 -9.01
CA TYR A 54 13.74 -0.52 -8.68
C TYR A 54 14.67 0.17 -7.69
N TRP A 55 14.92 -0.45 -6.54
CA TRP A 55 15.72 0.13 -5.47
C TRP A 55 16.87 -0.79 -5.07
N HIS A 56 18.09 -0.27 -5.13
CA HIS A 56 19.27 -0.96 -4.61
C HIS A 56 20.26 0.05 -4.03
N MET A 57 20.35 0.11 -2.72
CA MET A 57 21.36 0.93 -2.02
C MET A 57 22.50 0.07 -1.49
N LYS A 58 23.66 0.69 -1.35
CA LYS A 58 24.86 0.03 -0.79
C LYS A 58 24.55 -0.59 0.58
N GLY A 59 24.86 -1.87 0.73
CA GLY A 59 24.63 -2.64 1.97
C GLY A 59 23.19 -3.09 2.19
N GLN A 60 22.29 -2.87 1.23
CA GLN A 60 20.91 -3.36 1.29
C GLN A 60 20.64 -4.39 0.19
N VAL A 61 19.69 -5.27 0.42
CA VAL A 61 19.20 -6.20 -0.59
C VAL A 61 18.31 -5.43 -1.58
N PRO A 62 18.43 -5.65 -2.90
CA PRO A 62 17.56 -5.03 -3.88
C PRO A 62 16.08 -5.32 -3.65
N MET A 63 15.23 -4.37 -4.04
CA MET A 63 13.78 -4.53 -3.97
C MET A 63 13.08 -3.81 -5.12
N LEU A 64 11.86 -4.26 -5.42
CA LEU A 64 10.94 -3.63 -6.36
C LEU A 64 9.77 -3.03 -5.57
N GLY A 65 9.13 -2.01 -6.11
CA GLY A 65 7.92 -1.44 -5.54
C GLY A 65 6.95 -0.98 -6.63
N GLY A 66 5.65 -1.11 -6.37
CA GLY A 66 4.58 -0.76 -7.32
C GLY A 66 3.81 0.51 -6.96
N ARG A 67 4.16 1.19 -5.85
CA ARG A 67 3.53 2.45 -5.45
C ARG A 67 4.17 3.64 -6.17
N GLY A 68 3.31 4.44 -6.81
CA GLY A 68 3.63 5.76 -7.34
C GLY A 68 3.21 6.88 -6.41
N ASN A 69 3.55 8.11 -6.76
CA ASN A 69 3.10 9.36 -6.14
C ASN A 69 3.14 9.38 -4.59
N ASN A 70 4.10 8.69 -3.98
CA ASN A 70 4.16 8.53 -2.53
C ASN A 70 4.23 9.86 -1.76
N LYS A 71 4.77 10.90 -2.38
CA LYS A 71 4.93 12.23 -1.75
C LYS A 71 3.62 13.02 -1.74
N ASN A 72 2.86 13.00 -2.83
CA ASN A 72 1.69 13.86 -3.02
C ASN A 72 0.36 13.09 -3.05
N PHE A 73 0.38 11.79 -2.76
CA PHE A 73 -0.79 10.90 -2.89
C PHE A 73 -2.05 11.44 -2.20
N HIS A 74 -1.94 11.84 -0.94
CA HIS A 74 -3.10 12.33 -0.20
C HIS A 74 -3.49 13.76 -0.59
N GLN A 75 -2.56 14.61 -1.05
CA GLN A 75 -2.88 15.94 -1.59
C GLN A 75 -3.65 15.84 -2.91
N ASP A 76 -3.21 14.94 -3.81
CA ASP A 76 -3.89 14.69 -5.08
C ASP A 76 -5.27 14.06 -4.87
N LEU A 77 -5.36 13.12 -3.93
CA LEU A 77 -6.63 12.55 -3.51
C LEU A 77 -7.56 13.64 -2.95
N SER A 78 -7.06 14.50 -2.05
CA SER A 78 -7.81 15.63 -1.49
C SER A 78 -8.34 16.56 -2.59
N ARG A 79 -7.49 16.96 -3.51
CA ARG A 79 -7.84 17.84 -4.62
C ARG A 79 -8.95 17.29 -5.51
N ARG A 80 -8.98 15.95 -5.72
CA ARG A 80 -9.91 15.27 -6.61
C ARG A 80 -11.18 14.77 -5.94
N THR A 81 -11.27 14.80 -4.62
CA THR A 81 -12.43 14.32 -3.87
C THR A 81 -13.08 15.41 -3.03
N GLY A 82 -12.44 16.57 -2.86
CA GLY A 82 -12.86 17.60 -1.91
C GLY A 82 -12.66 17.21 -0.44
N ILE A 83 -12.20 16.00 -0.14
CA ILE A 83 -11.86 15.56 1.23
C ILE A 83 -10.53 16.22 1.63
N VAL A 84 -10.52 17.02 2.69
CA VAL A 84 -9.27 17.58 3.18
C VAL A 84 -8.56 16.57 4.05
N ILE A 85 -7.49 15.96 3.52
CA ILE A 85 -6.65 14.98 4.21
C ILE A 85 -5.37 15.66 4.66
N LYS A 86 -5.10 15.66 5.98
CA LYS A 86 -3.88 16.24 6.55
C LYS A 86 -3.09 15.17 7.30
N ASP A 87 -1.80 15.06 7.02
CA ASP A 87 -0.87 14.29 7.84
C ASP A 87 -0.26 15.17 8.93
N HIS A 88 -0.21 14.63 10.12
CA HIS A 88 0.37 15.26 11.31
C HIS A 88 1.53 14.40 11.81
N ARG A 89 2.56 15.04 12.32
CA ARG A 89 3.73 14.33 12.89
C ARG A 89 4.22 15.04 14.15
N THR A 90 4.75 14.26 15.08
CA THR A 90 5.36 14.82 16.29
C THR A 90 6.47 13.90 16.81
N SER A 91 7.50 14.49 17.41
CA SER A 91 8.51 13.74 18.16
C SER A 91 8.06 13.33 19.56
N SER A 92 6.97 13.92 20.07
CA SER A 92 6.43 13.68 21.40
C SER A 92 5.40 12.55 21.42
N ALA A 93 5.73 11.42 22.04
CA ALA A 93 4.78 10.33 22.24
C ALA A 93 3.54 10.78 23.05
N LYS A 94 3.74 11.65 24.05
CA LYS A 94 2.64 12.19 24.86
C LYS A 94 1.68 13.04 24.04
N THR A 95 2.21 13.87 23.13
CA THR A 95 1.36 14.65 22.20
C THR A 95 0.62 13.72 21.25
N ALA A 96 1.30 12.73 20.68
CA ALA A 96 0.67 11.76 19.77
C ALA A 96 -0.46 10.97 20.45
N GLU A 97 -0.29 10.56 21.72
CA GLU A 97 -1.34 9.90 22.50
C GLU A 97 -2.52 10.84 22.77
N ARG A 98 -2.26 12.05 23.25
CA ARG A 98 -3.31 13.04 23.54
C ARG A 98 -4.17 13.34 22.29
N GLU A 99 -3.54 13.64 21.14
CA GLU A 99 -4.27 13.95 19.90
C GLU A 99 -5.11 12.75 19.45
N LEU A 100 -4.56 11.53 19.54
CA LEU A 100 -5.29 10.31 19.21
C LEU A 100 -6.53 10.15 20.11
N VAL A 101 -6.38 10.29 21.43
CA VAL A 101 -7.48 10.14 22.39
C VAL A 101 -8.55 11.21 22.12
N THR A 102 -8.15 12.47 21.94
CA THR A 102 -9.07 13.57 21.62
C THR A 102 -9.93 13.27 20.40
N LEU A 103 -9.32 12.76 19.33
CA LEU A 103 -10.05 12.39 18.08
C LEU A 103 -11.02 11.23 18.31
N LEU A 104 -10.59 10.19 19.04
CA LEU A 104 -11.45 9.04 19.34
C LEU A 104 -12.62 9.42 20.27
N GLU A 105 -12.41 10.28 21.27
CA GLU A 105 -13.47 10.81 22.13
C GLU A 105 -14.45 11.69 21.35
N ALA A 106 -13.98 12.36 20.28
CA ALA A 106 -14.83 13.08 19.34
C ALA A 106 -15.56 12.16 18.34
N GLY A 107 -15.44 10.83 18.48
CA GLY A 107 -16.09 9.85 17.60
C GLY A 107 -15.41 9.71 16.23
N GLN A 108 -14.14 10.12 16.09
CA GLN A 108 -13.41 10.07 14.82
C GLN A 108 -12.42 8.91 14.82
N PRO A 109 -12.51 7.95 13.89
CA PRO A 109 -11.49 6.92 13.68
C PRO A 109 -10.22 7.57 13.08
N VAL A 110 -9.04 7.08 13.49
CA VAL A 110 -7.77 7.74 13.19
C VAL A 110 -6.84 6.79 12.43
N ALA A 111 -6.51 7.12 11.17
CA ALA A 111 -5.45 6.42 10.45
C ALA A 111 -4.08 6.86 11.00
N ILE A 112 -3.20 5.89 11.25
CA ILE A 112 -1.85 6.11 11.77
C ILE A 112 -0.85 5.25 11.03
N TYR A 113 0.44 5.63 11.07
CA TYR A 113 1.53 4.72 10.75
C TYR A 113 2.04 4.02 12.02
N ALA A 114 2.37 2.73 11.86
CA ALA A 114 2.87 1.88 12.93
C ALA A 114 3.94 0.91 12.41
N ASP A 115 4.91 0.59 13.23
CA ASP A 115 5.95 -0.41 12.93
C ASP A 115 5.42 -1.80 13.27
N MET A 116 5.39 -2.66 12.28
CA MET A 116 4.65 -3.93 12.27
C MET A 116 4.99 -4.89 13.41
N PRO A 117 6.24 -5.13 13.84
CA PRO A 117 6.54 -6.07 14.92
C PRO A 117 5.92 -5.66 16.27
N PHE A 118 5.70 -4.36 16.48
CA PHE A 118 5.02 -3.87 17.67
C PHE A 118 3.50 -4.04 17.63
N LEU A 119 2.92 -4.38 16.49
CA LEU A 119 1.52 -4.78 16.34
C LEU A 119 1.42 -6.29 16.62
N THR A 120 1.35 -6.64 17.91
CA THR A 120 1.52 -8.03 18.38
C THR A 120 0.55 -9.05 17.79
N TYR A 121 -0.62 -8.59 17.33
CA TYR A 121 -1.61 -9.43 16.64
C TYR A 121 -1.14 -9.93 15.25
N LEU A 122 -0.12 -9.31 14.67
CA LEU A 122 0.45 -9.76 13.39
C LEU A 122 1.33 -11.01 13.54
N GLY A 123 1.87 -11.27 14.75
CA GLY A 123 2.72 -12.44 15.03
C GLY A 123 4.03 -12.45 14.22
N LEU A 124 4.58 -11.27 13.93
CA LEU A 124 5.81 -11.14 13.15
C LEU A 124 7.07 -11.25 14.03
N PRO A 125 8.20 -11.71 13.47
CA PRO A 125 9.50 -11.64 14.14
C PRO A 125 9.89 -10.20 14.52
N GLU A 126 10.65 -10.04 15.62
CA GLU A 126 11.07 -8.71 16.09
C GLU A 126 11.87 -7.93 15.07
N GLU A 127 12.60 -8.61 14.18
CA GLU A 127 13.45 -8.01 13.16
C GLU A 127 12.69 -7.55 11.91
N ALA A 128 11.41 -7.90 11.76
CA ALA A 128 10.59 -7.60 10.59
C ALA A 128 10.07 -6.14 10.59
N HIS A 129 10.97 -5.18 10.86
CA HIS A 129 10.61 -3.76 10.98
C HIS A 129 10.14 -3.14 9.66
N PHE A 130 8.92 -2.65 9.68
CA PHE A 130 8.34 -1.82 8.62
C PHE A 130 7.35 -0.81 9.23
N GLY A 131 7.82 0.40 9.48
CA GLY A 131 7.02 1.46 10.12
C GLY A 131 6.14 2.26 9.16
N GLY A 132 6.13 1.89 7.88
CA GLY A 132 5.22 2.45 6.88
C GLY A 132 3.85 1.74 6.82
N HIS A 133 3.54 0.84 7.76
CA HIS A 133 2.25 0.15 7.79
C HIS A 133 1.16 1.06 8.34
N ALA A 134 0.09 1.24 7.58
CA ALA A 134 -1.06 2.05 7.99
C ALA A 134 -2.16 1.19 8.59
N VAL A 135 -2.72 1.64 9.72
CA VAL A 135 -3.86 1.01 10.40
C VAL A 135 -4.84 2.09 10.86
N VAL A 136 -6.08 1.70 11.19
CA VAL A 136 -7.06 2.61 11.77
C VAL A 136 -7.26 2.29 13.25
N VAL A 137 -7.08 3.28 14.11
CA VAL A 137 -7.54 3.20 15.51
C VAL A 137 -9.00 3.59 15.52
N CYS A 138 -9.86 2.66 15.94
CA CYS A 138 -11.31 2.82 15.83
C CYS A 138 -12.05 2.63 17.17
N GLY A 139 -11.35 2.51 18.29
CA GLY A 139 -11.92 2.41 19.63
C GLY A 139 -10.89 2.67 20.72
N TYR A 140 -11.37 3.08 21.90
CA TYR A 140 -10.52 3.35 23.05
C TYR A 140 -11.27 3.04 24.36
N ASP A 141 -10.62 2.30 25.25
CA ASP A 141 -11.04 2.10 26.63
C ASP A 141 -10.03 2.78 27.58
N PRO A 142 -10.39 3.93 28.18
CA PRO A 142 -9.49 4.66 29.07
C PRO A 142 -9.18 3.89 30.36
N ALA A 143 -10.11 3.07 30.89
CA ALA A 143 -9.92 2.32 32.11
C ALA A 143 -8.92 1.18 31.94
N ALA A 144 -8.95 0.50 30.79
CA ALA A 144 -8.01 -0.55 30.43
C ALA A 144 -6.72 -0.02 29.78
N ARG A 145 -6.67 1.25 29.39
CA ARG A 145 -5.64 1.83 28.53
C ARG A 145 -5.40 0.99 27.26
N GLN A 146 -6.50 0.64 26.60
CA GLN A 146 -6.50 -0.15 25.37
C GLN A 146 -7.15 0.59 24.20
N VAL A 147 -6.61 0.38 23.01
CA VAL A 147 -7.22 0.80 21.75
C VAL A 147 -7.69 -0.41 20.96
N LEU A 148 -8.64 -0.19 20.07
CA LEU A 148 -9.03 -1.16 19.05
C LEU A 148 -8.46 -0.75 17.70
N ILE A 149 -7.67 -1.63 17.10
CA ILE A 149 -7.06 -1.44 15.79
C ILE A 149 -7.90 -2.17 14.74
N SER A 150 -8.25 -1.47 13.68
CA SER A 150 -8.75 -2.08 12.45
C SER A 150 -7.61 -2.18 11.44
N ASP A 151 -7.30 -3.40 11.03
CA ASP A 151 -6.24 -3.72 10.06
C ASP A 151 -6.75 -4.76 9.04
N MET A 152 -5.86 -5.29 8.25
CA MET A 152 -6.08 -6.40 7.31
C MET A 152 -5.50 -7.69 7.87
N SER A 153 -6.13 -8.82 7.58
CA SER A 153 -5.68 -10.14 8.03
C SER A 153 -4.24 -10.43 7.56
N PRO A 154 -3.30 -10.77 8.47
CA PRO A 154 -1.91 -11.05 8.08
C PRO A 154 -1.75 -12.40 7.36
N ARG A 155 -2.76 -13.26 7.39
CA ARG A 155 -2.69 -14.66 6.92
C ARG A 155 -3.17 -14.85 5.48
N GLN A 156 -3.59 -13.78 4.80
CA GLN A 156 -4.14 -13.85 3.45
C GLN A 156 -3.19 -13.18 2.45
N THR A 157 -3.25 -13.63 1.19
CA THR A 157 -2.59 -13.01 0.04
C THR A 157 -3.59 -12.20 -0.77
N GLY A 158 -3.11 -11.26 -1.58
CA GLY A 158 -3.98 -10.39 -2.38
C GLY A 158 -4.76 -9.40 -1.51
N CYS A 159 -6.05 -9.23 -1.79
CA CYS A 159 -6.95 -8.48 -0.91
C CYS A 159 -7.32 -9.35 0.30
N LYS A 160 -7.39 -8.74 1.47
CA LYS A 160 -7.44 -9.41 2.76
C LYS A 160 -8.68 -8.98 3.54
N ASP A 161 -9.23 -9.87 4.34
CA ASP A 161 -10.33 -9.53 5.24
C ASP A 161 -9.92 -8.48 6.26
N GLY A 162 -10.86 -7.62 6.64
CA GLY A 162 -10.69 -6.70 7.75
C GLY A 162 -10.72 -7.43 9.08
N ILE A 163 -9.83 -7.04 9.99
CA ILE A 163 -9.77 -7.56 11.36
C ILE A 163 -9.88 -6.42 12.37
N LEU A 164 -10.37 -6.75 13.56
CA LEU A 164 -10.31 -5.90 14.75
C LEU A 164 -9.41 -6.56 15.78
N ALA A 165 -8.40 -5.83 16.27
CA ALA A 165 -7.44 -6.34 17.24
C ALA A 165 -7.24 -5.35 18.40
N PRO A 166 -7.42 -5.76 19.67
CA PRO A 166 -7.11 -4.92 20.81
C PRO A 166 -5.60 -4.79 20.97
N LEU A 167 -5.14 -3.59 21.34
CA LEU A 167 -3.74 -3.29 21.60
C LEU A 167 -3.61 -2.35 22.80
N GLY A 168 -2.66 -2.61 23.71
CA GLY A 168 -2.35 -1.70 24.82
C GLY A 168 -1.78 -0.38 24.31
N MET A 169 -2.15 0.73 24.94
CA MET A 169 -1.69 2.08 24.57
C MET A 169 -0.16 2.20 24.60
N ASP A 170 0.51 1.58 25.57
CA ASP A 170 1.97 1.59 25.65
C ASP A 170 2.64 0.83 24.49
N GLN A 171 2.00 -0.25 24.04
CA GLN A 171 2.47 -1.00 22.87
C GLN A 171 2.23 -0.20 21.59
N LEU A 172 1.09 0.47 21.47
CA LEU A 172 0.81 1.39 20.37
C LEU A 172 1.83 2.54 20.32
N ALA A 173 2.20 3.10 21.48
CA ALA A 173 3.22 4.16 21.56
C ALA A 173 4.58 3.68 21.03
N LYS A 174 4.99 2.44 21.34
CA LYS A 174 6.20 1.82 20.76
C LYS A 174 6.08 1.68 19.25
N ALA A 175 4.94 1.17 18.74
CA ALA A 175 4.68 0.98 17.31
C ALA A 175 4.75 2.32 16.55
N ARG A 176 4.15 3.40 17.07
CA ARG A 176 4.13 4.73 16.44
C ARG A 176 5.46 5.48 16.56
N GLY A 177 6.17 5.29 17.68
CA GLY A 177 7.42 5.98 18.01
C GLY A 177 8.68 5.30 17.51
N SER A 178 8.58 4.16 16.86
CA SER A 178 9.73 3.39 16.33
C SER A 178 10.67 4.25 15.51
N LYS A 179 11.97 3.98 15.61
CA LYS A 179 13.05 4.68 14.87
C LYS A 179 13.71 3.78 13.82
N PHE A 180 13.23 2.56 13.64
CA PHE A 180 13.80 1.62 12.69
C PHE A 180 13.66 2.11 11.24
N LYS A 181 14.77 2.07 10.54
CA LYS A 181 14.85 2.46 9.12
C LYS A 181 14.51 1.25 8.23
N PRO A 182 14.08 1.47 6.98
CA PRO A 182 14.08 2.77 6.27
C PRO A 182 12.80 3.60 6.45
N PHE A 183 11.74 3.10 7.08
CA PHE A 183 10.42 3.73 7.13
C PHE A 183 9.94 3.96 8.58
N PRO A 184 10.58 4.84 9.39
CA PRO A 184 10.10 5.12 10.74
C PRO A 184 8.73 5.81 10.71
N PRO A 185 7.75 5.40 11.56
CA PRO A 185 6.38 5.95 11.56
C PRO A 185 6.32 7.43 11.93
N GLY A 186 7.21 7.89 12.79
CA GLY A 186 7.32 9.30 13.20
C GLY A 186 6.10 9.83 13.95
N ASN A 187 5.40 8.97 14.70
CA ASN A 187 4.12 9.28 15.36
C ASN A 187 3.11 9.95 14.40
N CYS A 188 3.09 9.54 13.13
CA CYS A 188 2.20 10.11 12.13
C CYS A 188 0.74 9.68 12.37
N TRP A 189 -0.19 10.62 12.17
CA TRP A 189 -1.63 10.36 12.08
C TRP A 189 -2.27 11.25 11.04
N PHE A 190 -3.46 10.86 10.56
CA PHE A 190 -4.21 11.58 9.55
C PHE A 190 -5.54 12.07 10.12
N THR A 191 -5.93 13.27 9.72
CA THR A 191 -7.27 13.84 9.94
C THR A 191 -7.97 14.05 8.60
N PHE A 192 -9.30 13.89 8.60
CA PHE A 192 -10.14 13.98 7.42
C PHE A 192 -11.26 14.99 7.68
N ASP A 193 -11.47 15.90 6.75
CA ASP A 193 -12.64 16.78 6.73
C ASP A 193 -13.43 16.55 5.44
N PHE A 194 -14.66 16.11 5.59
CA PHE A 194 -15.56 15.74 4.51
C PHE A 194 -16.55 16.87 4.14
N SER A 195 -16.42 18.05 4.72
CA SER A 195 -17.39 19.15 4.54
C SER A 195 -17.55 19.60 3.08
N ALA A 196 -16.49 19.49 2.28
CA ALA A 196 -16.47 19.81 0.85
C ALA A 196 -16.35 18.55 -0.04
N ALA A 197 -16.54 17.36 0.53
CA ALA A 197 -16.40 16.11 -0.22
C ALA A 197 -17.49 15.96 -1.30
N HIS A 198 -17.11 15.47 -2.45
CA HIS A 198 -17.99 15.22 -3.59
C HIS A 198 -17.63 13.91 -4.29
N PRO A 199 -18.59 13.24 -4.98
CA PRO A 199 -18.28 12.08 -5.79
C PRO A 199 -17.23 12.42 -6.85
N PRO A 200 -16.37 11.46 -7.27
CA PRO A 200 -15.34 11.70 -8.29
C PRO A 200 -15.97 12.22 -9.59
N ALA A 201 -15.54 13.39 -10.05
CA ALA A 201 -16.00 13.96 -11.33
C ALA A 201 -15.25 13.31 -12.50
N LYS A 202 -15.89 13.31 -13.69
CA LYS A 202 -15.30 12.71 -14.90
C LYS A 202 -13.90 13.24 -15.21
N GLN A 203 -13.72 14.56 -15.06
CA GLN A 203 -12.44 15.21 -15.35
C GLN A 203 -11.36 14.80 -14.34
N GLU A 204 -11.69 14.72 -13.06
CA GLU A 204 -10.77 14.31 -11.99
C GLU A 204 -10.26 12.89 -12.18
N VAL A 205 -11.14 11.98 -12.63
CA VAL A 205 -10.77 10.60 -12.97
C VAL A 205 -9.82 10.57 -14.18
N ARG A 206 -10.11 11.34 -15.23
CA ARG A 206 -9.23 11.47 -16.41
C ARG A 206 -7.88 12.03 -16.04
N ASP A 207 -7.85 13.12 -15.27
CA ASP A 207 -6.62 13.76 -14.81
C ASP A 207 -5.76 12.84 -13.95
N ALA A 208 -6.40 11.99 -13.13
CA ALA A 208 -5.69 10.99 -12.33
C ALA A 208 -5.04 9.90 -13.18
N ILE A 209 -5.75 9.41 -14.21
CA ILE A 209 -5.23 8.42 -15.17
C ILE A 209 -4.10 9.03 -15.99
N SER A 210 -4.29 10.23 -16.52
CA SER A 210 -3.27 10.96 -17.30
C SER A 210 -2.01 11.19 -16.49
N GLN A 211 -2.14 11.65 -15.23
CA GLN A 211 -1.00 11.81 -14.33
C GLN A 211 -0.26 10.49 -14.10
N CYS A 212 -1.00 9.41 -13.80
CA CYS A 212 -0.38 8.10 -13.56
C CYS A 212 0.35 7.57 -14.80
N ALA A 213 -0.25 7.76 -15.99
CA ALA A 213 0.38 7.38 -17.26
C ALA A 213 1.65 8.19 -17.54
N HIS A 214 1.61 9.51 -17.32
CA HIS A 214 2.78 10.39 -17.42
C HIS A 214 3.88 9.96 -16.44
N ASP A 215 3.56 9.76 -15.16
CA ASP A 215 4.54 9.33 -14.15
C ASP A 215 5.18 7.97 -14.48
N MET A 216 4.46 7.10 -15.17
CA MET A 216 4.98 5.80 -15.63
C MET A 216 5.83 5.90 -16.90
N LEU A 217 5.47 6.76 -17.86
CA LEU A 217 6.16 6.87 -19.16
C LEU A 217 7.35 7.82 -19.11
N ASP A 218 7.21 8.96 -18.44
CA ASP A 218 8.17 10.06 -18.42
C ASP A 218 8.85 10.22 -17.05
N ALA A 219 9.11 9.09 -16.40
CA ALA A 219 9.74 9.08 -15.08
C ALA A 219 11.11 9.80 -15.07
N PRO A 220 11.42 10.62 -14.04
CA PRO A 220 12.61 11.50 -14.03
C PRO A 220 13.95 10.75 -13.93
N ILE A 221 13.94 9.50 -13.54
CA ILE A 221 15.13 8.62 -13.44
C ILE A 221 14.83 7.22 -13.97
N GLN A 222 15.86 6.55 -14.48
CA GLN A 222 15.73 5.24 -15.12
C GLN A 222 15.31 4.09 -14.21
N ASN A 223 15.26 4.31 -12.88
CA ASN A 223 14.81 3.31 -11.92
C ASN A 223 13.31 3.38 -11.65
N LEU A 224 12.60 4.32 -12.23
CA LEU A 224 11.16 4.56 -12.04
C LEU A 224 10.39 4.26 -13.32
N GLY A 225 9.08 4.05 -13.16
CA GLY A 225 8.13 3.88 -14.25
C GLY A 225 8.45 2.68 -15.16
N VAL A 226 8.02 2.75 -16.40
CA VAL A 226 8.23 1.67 -17.40
C VAL A 226 9.74 1.48 -17.67
N ALA A 227 10.51 2.55 -17.75
CA ALA A 227 11.97 2.46 -17.87
C ALA A 227 12.62 1.73 -16.68
N GLY A 228 12.04 1.88 -15.50
CA GLY A 228 12.47 1.17 -14.28
C GLY A 228 12.29 -0.34 -14.38
N ILE A 229 11.23 -0.83 -15.02
CA ILE A 229 11.02 -2.28 -15.23
C ILE A 229 12.16 -2.85 -16.09
N ARG A 230 12.53 -2.17 -17.18
CA ARG A 230 13.68 -2.56 -18.02
C ARG A 230 14.99 -2.51 -17.25
N THR A 231 15.19 -1.47 -16.44
CA THR A 231 16.36 -1.35 -15.58
C THR A 231 16.44 -2.50 -14.57
N ALA A 232 15.29 -2.88 -13.97
CA ALA A 232 15.19 -4.01 -13.05
C ALA A 232 15.64 -5.32 -13.74
N ALA A 233 15.15 -5.62 -14.96
CA ALA A 233 15.56 -6.79 -15.73
C ALA A 233 17.09 -6.83 -15.93
N ALA A 234 17.69 -5.71 -16.39
CA ALA A 234 19.12 -5.60 -16.58
C ALA A 234 19.93 -5.77 -15.28
N ARG A 235 19.43 -5.29 -14.15
CA ARG A 235 20.07 -5.42 -12.84
C ARG A 235 19.91 -6.81 -12.25
N VAL A 236 18.73 -7.42 -12.34
CA VAL A 236 18.46 -8.80 -11.88
C VAL A 236 19.42 -9.79 -12.57
N LYS A 237 19.70 -9.61 -13.86
CA LYS A 237 20.67 -10.41 -14.61
C LYS A 237 22.06 -10.42 -13.96
N GLN A 238 22.43 -9.33 -13.26
CA GLN A 238 23.73 -9.19 -12.62
C GLN A 238 23.76 -9.72 -11.17
N TRP A 239 22.62 -9.96 -10.55
CA TRP A 239 22.53 -10.34 -9.14
C TRP A 239 23.35 -11.58 -8.75
N PRO A 240 23.44 -12.66 -9.56
CA PRO A 240 24.27 -13.79 -9.21
C PRO A 240 25.78 -13.47 -9.07
N VAL A 241 26.23 -12.38 -9.69
CA VAL A 241 27.63 -11.94 -9.63
C VAL A 241 27.90 -10.97 -8.48
N ILE A 242 26.92 -10.09 -8.19
CA ILE A 242 27.10 -8.97 -7.24
C ILE A 242 26.57 -9.25 -5.84
N LEU A 243 25.74 -10.28 -5.67
CA LEU A 243 25.14 -10.67 -4.39
C LEU A 243 25.70 -12.02 -3.95
N ASP A 244 25.91 -12.18 -2.65
CA ASP A 244 26.15 -13.50 -2.11
C ASP A 244 24.88 -14.37 -2.16
N LYS A 245 25.02 -15.66 -1.91
CA LYS A 245 23.92 -16.62 -2.02
C LYS A 245 22.71 -16.29 -1.11
N LYS A 246 22.98 -15.77 0.10
CA LYS A 246 21.94 -15.38 1.07
C LYS A 246 21.21 -14.12 0.59
N GLN A 247 21.96 -13.14 0.15
CA GLN A 247 21.43 -11.89 -0.42
C GLN A 247 20.60 -12.17 -1.69
N LEU A 248 21.07 -13.06 -2.57
CA LEU A 248 20.36 -13.42 -3.80
C LEU A 248 19.01 -14.09 -3.48
N ARG A 249 18.98 -15.03 -2.53
CA ARG A 249 17.72 -15.63 -2.06
C ARG A 249 16.74 -14.57 -1.54
N MET A 250 17.23 -13.66 -0.71
CA MET A 250 16.42 -12.59 -0.14
C MET A 250 15.93 -11.62 -1.21
N ALA A 251 16.77 -11.25 -2.19
CA ALA A 251 16.40 -10.35 -3.28
C ALA A 251 15.28 -10.96 -4.16
N LEU A 252 15.39 -12.23 -4.50
CA LEU A 252 14.38 -12.97 -5.24
C LEU A 252 13.08 -13.10 -4.43
N PHE A 253 13.18 -13.45 -3.15
CA PHE A 253 12.03 -13.52 -2.26
C PHE A 253 11.33 -12.15 -2.08
N ASN A 254 12.10 -11.05 -2.06
CA ASN A 254 11.53 -9.71 -2.00
C ASN A 254 10.67 -9.39 -3.24
N ILE A 255 11.01 -9.89 -4.43
CA ILE A 255 10.13 -9.74 -5.61
C ILE A 255 8.75 -10.35 -5.31
N TYR A 256 8.71 -11.57 -4.74
CA TYR A 256 7.45 -12.21 -4.35
C TYR A 256 6.71 -11.41 -3.28
N ILE A 257 7.39 -11.01 -2.20
CA ILE A 257 6.78 -10.25 -1.12
C ILE A 257 6.16 -8.95 -1.63
N PHE A 258 6.91 -8.15 -2.37
CA PHE A 258 6.44 -6.84 -2.82
C PHE A 258 5.47 -6.89 -4.01
N SER A 259 5.42 -8.03 -4.74
CA SER A 259 4.43 -8.20 -5.80
C SER A 259 3.10 -8.77 -5.31
N GLU A 260 3.11 -9.71 -4.34
CA GLU A 260 1.93 -10.51 -4.00
C GLU A 260 1.47 -10.35 -2.54
N ILE A 261 2.39 -10.13 -1.59
CA ILE A 261 2.08 -10.20 -0.15
C ILE A 261 2.04 -8.83 0.51
N GLY A 262 2.93 -7.93 0.15
CA GLY A 262 3.23 -6.66 0.84
C GLY A 262 2.18 -5.57 0.63
N GLY A 263 0.89 -5.92 0.64
CA GLY A 263 -0.19 -4.94 0.55
C GLY A 263 -0.33 -4.32 -0.83
N THR A 264 -0.29 -5.13 -1.87
CA THR A 264 -0.40 -4.69 -3.27
C THR A 264 -1.69 -5.17 -3.96
N GLY A 265 -2.48 -5.97 -3.27
CA GLY A 265 -3.62 -6.67 -3.85
C GLY A 265 -3.22 -7.77 -4.83
N GLY A 266 -1.92 -8.10 -4.91
CA GLY A 266 -1.30 -8.97 -5.90
C GLY A 266 -0.99 -8.25 -7.21
N GLY A 267 -0.12 -8.86 -8.04
CA GLY A 267 0.25 -8.30 -9.34
C GLY A 267 0.84 -6.89 -9.26
N LEU A 268 1.55 -6.59 -8.19
CA LEU A 268 2.23 -5.30 -7.97
C LEU A 268 1.28 -4.09 -8.17
N PHE A 269 0.10 -4.09 -7.54
CA PHE A 269 -0.99 -3.10 -7.64
C PHE A 269 -1.79 -3.12 -8.96
N ARG A 270 -1.35 -3.85 -10.00
CA ARG A 270 -2.01 -3.80 -11.32
C ARG A 270 -3.43 -4.38 -11.28
N PHE A 271 -3.71 -5.36 -10.41
CA PHE A 271 -5.09 -5.82 -10.19
C PHE A 271 -5.99 -4.72 -9.59
N MET A 272 -5.50 -3.96 -8.63
CA MET A 272 -6.26 -2.84 -8.08
C MET A 272 -6.49 -1.75 -9.14
N TYR A 273 -5.45 -1.44 -9.93
CA TYR A 273 -5.55 -0.41 -10.96
C TYR A 273 -6.46 -0.83 -12.12
N SER A 274 -6.51 -2.14 -12.48
CA SER A 274 -7.46 -2.62 -13.47
C SER A 274 -8.90 -2.43 -13.02
N ARG A 275 -9.22 -2.69 -11.74
CA ARG A 275 -10.56 -2.44 -11.19
C ARG A 275 -10.90 -0.94 -11.13
N PHE A 276 -9.92 -0.10 -10.78
CA PHE A 276 -10.09 1.36 -10.90
C PHE A 276 -10.43 1.79 -12.34
N LEU A 277 -9.76 1.22 -13.36
CA LEU A 277 -10.05 1.55 -14.77
C LEU A 277 -11.45 1.05 -15.21
N GLU A 278 -11.95 -0.05 -14.66
CA GLU A 278 -13.33 -0.49 -14.87
C GLU A 278 -14.33 0.53 -14.30
N GLU A 279 -14.12 1.00 -13.07
CA GLU A 279 -14.91 2.06 -12.46
C GLU A 279 -14.79 3.38 -13.23
N ALA A 280 -13.57 3.72 -13.68
CA ALA A 280 -13.30 4.91 -14.48
C ALA A 280 -14.09 4.91 -15.80
N ALA A 281 -14.21 3.75 -16.46
CA ALA A 281 -15.03 3.61 -17.67
C ALA A 281 -16.51 3.97 -17.39
N VAL A 282 -17.03 3.53 -16.25
CA VAL A 282 -18.42 3.84 -15.85
C VAL A 282 -18.59 5.33 -15.52
N VAL A 283 -17.71 5.89 -14.67
CA VAL A 283 -17.78 7.29 -14.23
C VAL A 283 -17.63 8.27 -15.41
N THR A 284 -16.67 8.00 -16.28
CA THR A 284 -16.37 8.93 -17.40
C THR A 284 -17.23 8.73 -18.63
N GLY A 285 -17.80 7.51 -18.80
CA GLY A 285 -18.46 7.09 -20.04
C GLY A 285 -17.48 6.76 -21.17
N GLN A 286 -16.16 6.66 -20.89
CA GLN A 286 -15.10 6.39 -21.87
C GLN A 286 -14.83 4.88 -21.95
N SER A 287 -15.32 4.23 -22.99
CA SER A 287 -15.20 2.77 -23.16
C SER A 287 -13.75 2.27 -23.33
N GLY A 288 -12.82 3.12 -23.77
CA GLY A 288 -11.40 2.81 -23.87
C GLY A 288 -10.78 2.36 -22.55
N TYR A 289 -11.22 2.94 -21.41
CA TYR A 289 -10.75 2.51 -20.09
C TYR A 289 -11.09 1.07 -19.74
N ALA A 290 -12.22 0.53 -20.24
CA ALA A 290 -12.54 -0.89 -20.06
C ALA A 290 -11.60 -1.81 -20.89
N GLY A 291 -11.14 -1.36 -22.06
CA GLY A 291 -10.08 -2.03 -22.83
C GLY A 291 -8.76 -2.05 -22.07
N ALA A 292 -8.32 -0.88 -21.63
CA ALA A 292 -7.10 -0.70 -20.83
C ALA A 292 -7.14 -1.48 -19.50
N ALA A 293 -8.32 -1.60 -18.85
CA ALA A 293 -8.50 -2.41 -17.64
C ALA A 293 -8.15 -3.88 -17.90
N ARG A 294 -8.64 -4.48 -18.99
CA ARG A 294 -8.31 -5.85 -19.37
C ARG A 294 -6.82 -6.02 -19.68
N ALA A 295 -6.22 -5.06 -20.38
CA ALA A 295 -4.79 -5.08 -20.66
C ALA A 295 -3.96 -4.97 -19.37
N MET A 296 -4.36 -4.11 -18.44
CA MET A 296 -3.73 -3.96 -17.12
C MET A 296 -3.88 -5.23 -16.26
N GLN A 297 -5.01 -5.93 -16.34
CA GLN A 297 -5.20 -7.23 -15.71
C GLN A 297 -4.22 -8.27 -16.27
N GLY A 298 -3.93 -8.21 -17.58
CA GLY A 298 -2.87 -9.01 -18.21
C GLY A 298 -1.47 -8.70 -17.66
N CYS A 299 -1.16 -7.41 -17.41
CA CYS A 299 0.08 -7.02 -16.74
C CYS A 299 0.15 -7.56 -15.29
N ALA A 300 -0.96 -7.46 -14.54
CA ALA A 300 -1.06 -8.02 -13.19
C ALA A 300 -0.81 -9.54 -13.16
N ALA A 301 -1.39 -10.28 -14.08
CA ALA A 301 -1.15 -11.72 -14.25
C ALA A 301 0.32 -12.01 -14.59
N GLY A 302 0.96 -11.17 -15.41
CA GLY A 302 2.39 -11.26 -15.72
C GLY A 302 3.25 -11.05 -14.48
N TRP A 303 2.99 -10.03 -13.64
CA TRP A 303 3.69 -9.81 -12.37
C TRP A 303 3.55 -11.01 -11.44
N ARG A 304 2.35 -11.59 -11.34
CA ARG A 304 2.10 -12.81 -10.56
C ARG A 304 2.89 -14.00 -11.10
N ALA A 305 2.96 -14.17 -12.41
CA ALA A 305 3.73 -15.24 -13.04
C ALA A 305 5.23 -15.14 -12.75
N VAL A 306 5.79 -13.92 -12.74
CA VAL A 306 7.19 -13.65 -12.33
C VAL A 306 7.39 -13.97 -10.85
N ALA A 307 6.45 -13.59 -9.99
CA ALA A 307 6.59 -13.69 -8.54
C ALA A 307 6.36 -15.11 -8.00
N ALA A 308 5.44 -15.87 -8.58
CA ALA A 308 5.00 -17.16 -8.04
C ALA A 308 6.14 -18.19 -7.81
N PRO A 309 7.10 -18.39 -8.73
CA PRO A 309 8.21 -19.31 -8.51
C PRO A 309 9.16 -18.86 -7.39
N LEU A 310 9.08 -17.59 -6.96
CA LEU A 310 9.99 -17.01 -5.99
C LEU A 310 9.52 -17.16 -4.53
N GLN A 311 8.32 -17.70 -4.32
CA GLN A 311 7.79 -18.00 -2.98
C GLN A 311 8.75 -18.90 -2.17
N GLY A 312 9.37 -19.90 -2.80
CA GLY A 312 10.34 -20.79 -2.20
C GLY A 312 11.81 -20.35 -2.31
N ALA A 313 12.08 -19.09 -2.71
CA ALA A 313 13.44 -18.65 -3.01
C ALA A 313 14.40 -18.70 -1.81
N LEU A 314 13.88 -18.56 -0.58
CA LEU A 314 14.71 -18.64 0.64
C LEU A 314 15.32 -20.03 0.85
N ASP A 315 14.62 -21.08 0.48
CA ASP A 315 14.99 -22.48 0.72
C ASP A 315 15.68 -23.14 -0.47
N THR A 316 15.70 -22.48 -1.64
CA THR A 316 16.30 -23.07 -2.85
C THR A 316 17.80 -23.29 -2.71
N LYS A 317 18.29 -24.44 -3.20
CA LYS A 317 19.73 -24.76 -3.21
C LYS A 317 20.49 -23.93 -4.23
N ASP A 318 19.87 -23.64 -5.37
CA ASP A 318 20.44 -22.83 -6.44
C ASP A 318 19.56 -21.65 -6.81
N PRO A 319 19.69 -20.50 -6.10
CA PRO A 319 18.90 -19.31 -6.41
C PRO A 319 19.23 -18.70 -7.77
N ALA A 320 20.45 -18.93 -8.30
CA ALA A 320 20.84 -18.37 -9.59
C ALA A 320 20.04 -18.99 -10.75
N ALA A 321 19.58 -20.22 -10.61
CA ALA A 321 18.74 -20.89 -11.60
C ALA A 321 17.37 -20.21 -11.80
N LEU A 322 16.88 -19.42 -10.83
CA LEU A 322 15.62 -18.67 -10.95
C LEU A 322 15.77 -17.37 -11.75
N VAL A 323 16.99 -16.85 -11.87
CA VAL A 323 17.23 -15.51 -12.44
C VAL A 323 16.83 -15.39 -13.91
N PRO A 324 17.12 -16.33 -14.83
CA PRO A 324 16.75 -16.20 -16.25
C PRO A 324 15.23 -15.98 -16.43
N ALA A 325 14.40 -16.79 -15.76
CA ALA A 325 12.95 -16.69 -15.88
C ALA A 325 12.41 -15.33 -15.32
N VAL A 326 13.03 -14.80 -14.27
CA VAL A 326 12.69 -13.47 -13.74
C VAL A 326 13.04 -12.38 -14.75
N VAL A 327 14.22 -12.47 -15.38
CA VAL A 327 14.68 -11.49 -16.40
C VAL A 327 13.72 -11.49 -17.58
N ASP A 328 13.44 -12.67 -18.16
CA ASP A 328 12.54 -12.82 -19.31
C ASP A 328 11.14 -12.26 -19.00
N GLY A 329 10.61 -12.59 -17.81
CA GLY A 329 9.31 -12.08 -17.36
C GLY A 329 9.28 -10.56 -17.19
N LEU A 330 10.35 -9.94 -16.64
CA LEU A 330 10.45 -8.49 -16.52
C LEU A 330 10.57 -7.80 -17.88
N GLU A 331 11.30 -8.38 -18.82
CA GLU A 331 11.42 -7.86 -20.19
C GLU A 331 10.06 -7.91 -20.95
N GLU A 332 9.30 -8.97 -20.76
CA GLU A 332 7.94 -9.07 -21.31
C GLU A 332 6.99 -8.07 -20.66
N LEU A 333 7.05 -7.92 -19.32
CA LEU A 333 6.25 -6.95 -18.57
C LEU A 333 6.57 -5.52 -18.99
N HIS A 334 7.85 -5.19 -19.22
CA HIS A 334 8.23 -3.89 -19.73
C HIS A 334 7.51 -3.55 -21.03
N LYS A 335 7.47 -4.47 -22.00
CA LYS A 335 6.79 -4.28 -23.30
C LYS A 335 5.28 -4.12 -23.14
N LYS A 336 4.67 -4.97 -22.32
CA LYS A 336 3.21 -4.92 -22.06
C LYS A 336 2.81 -3.62 -21.36
N GLU A 337 3.51 -3.25 -20.29
CA GLU A 337 3.21 -2.02 -19.55
C GLU A 337 3.47 -0.76 -20.38
N ASP A 338 4.53 -0.72 -21.19
CA ASP A 338 4.77 0.39 -22.13
C ASP A 338 3.59 0.62 -23.06
N SER A 339 3.04 -0.47 -23.62
CA SER A 339 1.86 -0.40 -24.50
C SER A 339 0.62 0.11 -23.78
N VAL A 340 0.32 -0.43 -22.58
CA VAL A 340 -0.88 -0.07 -21.83
C VAL A 340 -0.82 1.37 -21.33
N TRP A 341 0.33 1.82 -20.85
CA TRP A 341 0.47 3.20 -20.38
C TRP A 341 0.41 4.22 -21.52
N LYS A 342 0.93 3.89 -22.70
CA LYS A 342 0.77 4.71 -23.92
C LYS A 342 -0.69 4.78 -24.37
N GLU A 343 -1.42 3.68 -24.32
CA GLU A 343 -2.86 3.67 -24.61
C GLU A 343 -3.61 4.58 -23.63
N LEU A 344 -3.33 4.46 -22.30
CA LEU A 344 -3.96 5.31 -21.28
C LEU A 344 -3.61 6.79 -21.44
N ALA A 345 -2.41 7.13 -21.87
CA ALA A 345 -2.01 8.50 -22.13
C ALA A 345 -2.69 9.11 -23.37
N ALA A 346 -3.18 8.28 -24.28
CA ALA A 346 -3.88 8.71 -25.49
C ALA A 346 -5.41 8.84 -25.34
N LEU A 347 -6.00 8.33 -24.25
CA LEU A 347 -7.43 8.37 -23.93
C LEU A 347 -7.82 9.65 -23.19
#